data_dc58e67f3360ca76109804f0da0311e7
#
_entry.id   dc58e67f3360ca76109804f0da0311e7
#
_cell.length_a   1.000
_cell.length_b   1.000
_cell.length_c   1.000
_cell.angle_alpha   90.00
_cell.angle_beta   90.00
_cell.angle_gamma   90.00
#
_symmetry.space_group_name_H-M   'P 1'
#
loop_
_entity.id
_entity.type
_entity.pdbx_description
1 polymer ?
#
loop_
_entity_poly.entity_id
_entity_poly.type
_entity_poly.pdbx_seq_one_letter_code
_entity_poly.pdbx_strand_id
1 'polypeptide(L)'
;MSEPPFDDDQHRISRRMVIAAAAALAVPIAGYGDAVSQDATKVARMPDTKSTWPHGARLAVSFSLMFEAGGQPISGAGGVIPDPIQQGLPDLPTNAFFEYGVYEGIPRILDLFDKHKIKMSSFMIGHAVDKAPDLAREIVKRGHEAAAHGRTWENSYALDPEAERRFIADGMASIEKVTGQKPVGWNAYWMRNSPRTLDILQSLGFLYHIDEPSRDEPFIVPLKGGEFVTIPYTFHLNDIVSFPFVGWDAAAYEQALRDEFDQLYEEGSHRRRMMVVSLHDRISGHANRVRSLDRFLTYARSKPDVWFARKDEIARWALSTRSATPIINRGPPTVTGLPGSAA
;
A
#
# COMPACT_ATOMS: atom_id res chain seq x y z
N MET A 1 -37.85 -33.25 -30.78
CA MET A 1 -37.50 -31.93 -30.32
C MET A 1 -35.99 -31.93 -30.16
N SER A 2 -35.30 -31.37 -31.12
CA SER A 2 -33.82 -31.33 -31.19
C SER A 2 -33.33 -30.11 -30.42
N GLU A 3 -32.38 -30.35 -29.52
CA GLU A 3 -31.67 -29.26 -28.79
C GLU A 3 -30.91 -28.37 -29.80
N PRO A 4 -30.83 -27.05 -29.52
CA PRO A 4 -30.02 -26.13 -30.34
C PRO A 4 -28.53 -26.32 -30.05
N PRO A 5 -27.64 -26.09 -31.03
CA PRO A 5 -26.21 -26.28 -30.85
C PRO A 5 -25.61 -25.22 -29.92
N PHE A 6 -24.68 -25.64 -29.05
CA PHE A 6 -23.86 -24.80 -28.18
C PHE A 6 -23.06 -23.84 -29.04
N ASP A 7 -23.17 -22.56 -28.72
CA ASP A 7 -22.43 -21.48 -29.37
C ASP A 7 -21.04 -21.33 -28.74
N ASP A 8 -20.01 -21.71 -29.51
CA ASP A 8 -18.58 -21.75 -29.10
C ASP A 8 -17.90 -20.36 -29.23
N ASP A 9 -18.65 -19.31 -29.57
CA ASP A 9 -18.07 -17.98 -29.84
C ASP A 9 -17.88 -17.12 -28.56
N GLN A 10 -18.56 -17.41 -27.47
CA GLN A 10 -18.42 -16.61 -26.24
C GLN A 10 -17.09 -16.84 -25.52
N HIS A 11 -16.47 -17.99 -25.64
CA HIS A 11 -15.15 -18.28 -25.05
C HIS A 11 -13.96 -17.66 -25.81
N ARG A 12 -14.15 -17.24 -27.04
CA ARG A 12 -13.11 -16.56 -27.85
C ARG A 12 -12.96 -15.07 -27.54
N ILE A 13 -13.98 -14.44 -26.99
CA ILE A 13 -13.97 -13.00 -26.70
C ILE A 13 -13.09 -12.68 -25.47
N SER A 14 -13.05 -13.53 -24.46
CA SER A 14 -12.29 -13.30 -23.25
C SER A 14 -10.76 -13.37 -23.44
N ARG A 15 -10.28 -14.23 -24.36
CA ARG A 15 -8.84 -14.33 -24.70
C ARG A 15 -8.36 -13.20 -25.60
N ARG A 16 -9.24 -12.59 -26.40
CA ARG A 16 -8.88 -11.45 -27.28
C ARG A 16 -8.78 -10.12 -26.52
N MET A 17 -9.50 -9.93 -25.41
CA MET A 17 -9.39 -8.72 -24.59
C MET A 17 -8.06 -8.64 -23.81
N VAL A 18 -7.50 -9.77 -23.39
CA VAL A 18 -6.19 -9.79 -22.72
C VAL A 18 -5.02 -9.52 -23.68
N ILE A 19 -5.17 -9.93 -24.97
CA ILE A 19 -4.13 -9.72 -25.98
C ILE A 19 -4.23 -8.30 -26.59
N ALA A 20 -5.42 -7.69 -26.66
CA ALA A 20 -5.61 -6.34 -27.18
C ALA A 20 -5.00 -5.25 -26.26
N ALA A 21 -4.88 -5.49 -24.96
CA ALA A 21 -4.20 -4.56 -24.04
C ALA A 21 -2.67 -4.55 -24.21
N ALA A 22 -2.09 -5.62 -24.77
CA ALA A 22 -0.64 -5.71 -25.03
C ALA A 22 -0.23 -5.21 -26.44
N ALA A 23 -1.17 -5.11 -27.38
CA ALA A 23 -0.88 -4.72 -28.77
C ALA A 23 -1.06 -3.23 -29.07
N ALA A 24 -1.61 -2.44 -28.15
CA ALA A 24 -1.85 -1.00 -28.35
C ALA A 24 -0.66 -0.09 -28.01
N LEU A 25 0.53 -0.64 -27.75
CA LEU A 25 1.74 0.12 -27.41
C LEU A 25 2.85 0.11 -28.48
N ALA A 26 2.53 -0.32 -29.72
CA ALA A 26 3.44 -0.12 -30.86
C ALA A 26 3.04 1.12 -31.66
N VAL A 27 3.10 2.30 -31.03
CA VAL A 27 3.18 3.57 -31.77
C VAL A 27 4.66 3.77 -32.12
N PRO A 28 5.03 3.98 -33.39
CA PRO A 28 6.41 4.25 -33.75
C PRO A 28 6.85 5.55 -33.09
N ILE A 29 7.82 5.45 -32.17
CA ILE A 29 8.51 6.60 -31.60
C ILE A 29 9.45 7.16 -32.66
N ALA A 30 8.88 7.91 -33.62
CA ALA A 30 9.64 8.80 -34.46
C ALA A 30 9.49 10.22 -33.91
N GLY A 31 10.54 10.74 -33.27
CA GLY A 31 10.68 12.18 -33.04
C GLY A 31 10.59 12.67 -31.58
N TYR A 32 10.96 11.90 -30.58
CA TYR A 32 11.32 12.43 -29.25
C TYR A 32 12.83 12.41 -29.04
N GLY A 33 13.55 13.00 -29.97
CA GLY A 33 14.89 13.49 -29.76
C GLY A 33 14.80 14.91 -29.19
N ASP A 34 15.54 15.17 -28.12
CA ASP A 34 16.02 16.46 -27.66
C ASP A 34 15.12 17.40 -26.84
N ALA A 35 14.21 16.90 -26.02
CA ALA A 35 13.65 17.74 -24.94
C ALA A 35 13.52 17.04 -23.59
N VAL A 36 14.33 16.03 -23.29
CA VAL A 36 14.57 15.67 -21.90
C VAL A 36 15.60 16.67 -21.37
N SER A 37 15.10 17.72 -20.73
CA SER A 37 15.91 18.74 -20.06
C SER A 37 17.08 18.09 -19.34
N GLN A 38 18.30 18.57 -19.58
CA GLN A 38 19.54 18.17 -18.90
C GLN A 38 19.46 18.34 -17.37
N ASP A 39 18.40 18.91 -16.82
CA ASP A 39 18.10 18.98 -15.40
C ASP A 39 17.54 17.68 -14.81
N ALA A 40 16.97 16.78 -15.58
CA ALA A 40 16.57 15.46 -15.06
C ALA A 40 17.75 14.55 -14.77
N THR A 41 18.89 14.76 -15.41
CA THR A 41 20.14 14.04 -15.15
C THR A 41 20.91 14.57 -13.93
N LYS A 42 20.54 15.73 -13.42
CA LYS A 42 21.04 16.29 -12.15
C LYS A 42 20.20 15.92 -10.92
N VAL A 43 19.16 15.15 -11.05
CA VAL A 43 18.61 14.35 -9.93
C VAL A 43 19.58 13.19 -9.67
N ALA A 44 20.73 13.58 -9.72
CA ALA A 44 21.99 13.11 -9.36
C ALA A 44 21.86 12.19 -8.16
N ARG A 45 22.45 11.06 -8.31
CA ARG A 45 23.14 10.31 -7.28
C ARG A 45 23.07 11.05 -5.95
N MET A 46 22.04 10.70 -5.15
CA MET A 46 21.99 11.16 -3.75
C MET A 46 23.33 10.84 -3.13
N PRO A 47 23.94 11.74 -2.39
CA PRO A 47 25.25 11.48 -1.79
C PRO A 47 25.20 10.18 -1.01
N ASP A 48 26.28 9.41 -1.03
CA ASP A 48 26.49 8.21 -0.24
C ASP A 48 26.31 8.56 1.26
N THR A 49 25.08 8.59 1.70
CA THR A 49 24.73 8.74 3.10
C THR A 49 24.80 7.34 3.69
N LYS A 50 25.86 7.04 4.44
CA LYS A 50 25.87 5.86 5.29
C LYS A 50 24.55 5.73 6.02
N SER A 51 24.01 4.51 6.09
CA SER A 51 22.76 4.26 6.80
C SER A 51 22.85 4.90 8.19
N THR A 52 21.86 5.75 8.50
CA THR A 52 21.72 6.42 9.78
C THR A 52 20.53 5.86 10.55
N TRP A 53 20.05 4.67 10.18
CA TRP A 53 18.97 4.00 10.89
C TRP A 53 19.29 3.81 12.38
N PRO A 54 18.29 3.76 13.26
CA PRO A 54 18.50 3.48 14.69
C PRO A 54 19.38 2.25 14.92
N HIS A 55 20.18 2.30 15.96
CA HIS A 55 21.08 1.21 16.36
C HIS A 55 22.11 0.78 15.30
N GLY A 56 22.42 1.64 14.35
CA GLY A 56 23.36 1.33 13.27
C GLY A 56 22.81 0.32 12.25
N ALA A 57 21.51 0.15 12.19
CA ALA A 57 20.91 -0.79 11.27
C ALA A 57 21.27 -0.44 9.81
N ARG A 58 21.49 -1.47 9.02
CA ARG A 58 21.86 -1.41 7.61
C ARG A 58 20.63 -1.26 6.72
N LEU A 59 19.54 -1.95 7.08
CA LEU A 59 18.28 -1.96 6.36
C LEU A 59 17.13 -1.75 7.33
N ALA A 60 16.16 -0.91 6.97
CA ALA A 60 14.86 -0.88 7.63
C ALA A 60 13.87 -1.76 6.85
N VAL A 61 13.08 -2.56 7.57
CA VAL A 61 12.01 -3.38 6.96
C VAL A 61 10.71 -3.05 7.65
N SER A 62 9.69 -2.69 6.86
CA SER A 62 8.38 -2.30 7.38
C SER A 62 7.24 -3.02 6.67
N PHE A 63 6.33 -3.53 7.48
CA PHE A 63 5.13 -4.22 6.99
C PHE A 63 3.89 -3.35 7.17
N SER A 64 3.02 -3.36 6.15
CA SER A 64 1.65 -2.86 6.25
C SER A 64 0.68 -4.03 6.33
N LEU A 65 -0.34 -3.90 7.16
CA LEU A 65 -1.51 -4.77 7.14
C LEU A 65 -2.73 -3.93 6.81
N MET A 66 -3.38 -4.20 5.68
CA MET A 66 -4.63 -3.55 5.29
C MET A 66 -5.79 -4.27 5.99
N PHE A 67 -6.46 -3.56 6.91
CA PHE A 67 -7.65 -4.04 7.60
C PHE A 67 -8.89 -3.45 6.95
N GLU A 68 -9.42 -4.14 5.95
CA GLU A 68 -10.46 -3.65 5.04
C GLU A 68 -11.80 -4.38 5.19
N ALA A 69 -11.78 -5.59 5.73
CA ALA A 69 -12.95 -6.45 5.84
C ALA A 69 -14.08 -5.79 6.61
N GLY A 70 -15.21 -5.58 5.93
CA GLY A 70 -16.36 -4.86 6.45
C GLY A 70 -16.46 -3.40 6.00
N GLY A 71 -15.41 -2.85 5.38
CA GLY A 71 -15.39 -1.51 4.77
C GLY A 71 -15.79 -1.48 3.30
N GLN A 72 -15.85 -2.66 2.64
CA GLN A 72 -16.19 -2.77 1.23
C GLN A 72 -17.69 -2.52 0.96
N PRO A 73 -18.06 -2.05 -0.25
CA PRO A 73 -19.47 -1.96 -0.67
C PRO A 73 -20.09 -3.36 -0.78
N ILE A 74 -21.41 -3.44 -0.61
CA ILE A 74 -22.16 -4.70 -0.69
C ILE A 74 -22.11 -5.32 -2.10
N SER A 75 -22.09 -4.48 -3.13
CA SER A 75 -21.90 -4.89 -4.53
C SER A 75 -20.75 -4.13 -5.15
N GLY A 76 -20.05 -4.77 -6.10
CA GLY A 76 -19.01 -4.12 -6.87
C GLY A 76 -17.70 -3.87 -6.09
N ALA A 77 -17.48 -4.59 -4.99
CA ALA A 77 -16.25 -4.47 -4.19
C ALA A 77 -14.97 -4.88 -4.95
N GLY A 78 -15.12 -5.57 -6.07
CA GLY A 78 -14.02 -6.25 -6.73
C GLY A 78 -13.53 -7.45 -5.92
N GLY A 79 -13.52 -8.61 -6.50
CA GLY A 79 -13.14 -9.84 -5.85
C GLY A 79 -12.40 -10.77 -6.82
N VAL A 80 -12.20 -11.99 -6.36
CA VAL A 80 -11.59 -13.06 -7.18
C VAL A 80 -12.56 -13.67 -8.18
N ILE A 81 -13.84 -13.30 -8.12
CA ILE A 81 -14.87 -13.78 -9.03
C ILE A 81 -14.90 -12.85 -10.25
N PRO A 82 -14.62 -13.38 -11.45
CA PRO A 82 -14.46 -12.53 -12.64
C PRO A 82 -15.78 -12.01 -13.22
N ASP A 83 -16.91 -12.64 -12.87
CA ASP A 83 -18.23 -12.24 -13.32
C ASP A 83 -18.85 -11.23 -12.31
N PRO A 84 -18.99 -9.94 -12.68
CA PRO A 84 -19.49 -8.94 -11.76
C PRO A 84 -20.99 -9.13 -11.51
N ILE A 85 -21.38 -9.12 -10.23
CA ILE A 85 -22.80 -9.13 -9.87
C ILE A 85 -23.50 -7.86 -10.34
N GLN A 86 -24.80 -7.96 -10.64
CA GLN A 86 -25.62 -6.80 -10.95
C GLN A 86 -25.60 -5.77 -9.82
N GLN A 87 -25.41 -4.51 -10.16
CA GLN A 87 -25.37 -3.42 -9.18
C GLN A 87 -26.64 -3.38 -8.32
N GLY A 88 -26.47 -3.17 -7.03
CA GLY A 88 -27.56 -3.13 -6.05
C GLY A 88 -27.91 -4.48 -5.42
N LEU A 89 -27.40 -5.60 -5.97
CA LEU A 89 -27.52 -6.91 -5.34
C LEU A 89 -26.30 -7.19 -4.45
N PRO A 90 -26.45 -7.87 -3.30
CA PRO A 90 -25.33 -8.24 -2.45
C PRO A 90 -24.50 -9.34 -3.10
N ASP A 91 -23.21 -9.06 -3.27
CA ASP A 91 -22.23 -10.07 -3.72
C ASP A 91 -21.77 -10.91 -2.51
N LEU A 92 -22.56 -11.93 -2.18
CA LEU A 92 -22.34 -12.74 -0.99
C LEU A 92 -20.97 -13.45 -0.98
N PRO A 93 -20.49 -14.10 -2.07
CA PRO A 93 -19.20 -14.75 -2.05
C PRO A 93 -18.04 -13.75 -1.97
N THR A 94 -18.12 -12.58 -2.61
CA THR A 94 -17.10 -11.54 -2.48
C THR A 94 -17.08 -10.97 -1.06
N ASN A 95 -18.25 -10.72 -0.46
CA ASN A 95 -18.32 -10.28 0.94
C ASN A 95 -17.76 -11.32 1.91
N ALA A 96 -18.06 -12.62 1.71
CA ALA A 96 -17.49 -13.71 2.50
C ALA A 96 -15.96 -13.80 2.34
N PHE A 97 -15.43 -13.54 1.14
CA PHE A 97 -13.99 -13.46 0.90
C PHE A 97 -13.33 -12.33 1.70
N PHE A 98 -13.98 -11.18 1.83
CA PHE A 98 -13.48 -10.13 2.73
C PHE A 98 -13.53 -10.56 4.20
N GLU A 99 -14.62 -11.19 4.64
CA GLU A 99 -14.80 -11.67 6.02
C GLU A 99 -13.72 -12.69 6.44
N TYR A 100 -13.15 -13.43 5.49
CA TYR A 100 -12.00 -14.29 5.75
C TYR A 100 -10.86 -13.52 6.45
N GLY A 101 -10.66 -12.25 6.11
CA GLY A 101 -9.69 -11.38 6.76
C GLY A 101 -9.91 -11.23 8.25
N VAL A 102 -11.18 -11.11 8.69
CA VAL A 102 -11.55 -10.97 10.10
C VAL A 102 -11.42 -12.28 10.87
N TYR A 103 -11.98 -13.37 10.31
CA TYR A 103 -12.08 -14.63 11.05
C TYR A 103 -10.79 -15.43 11.06
N GLU A 104 -10.02 -15.39 9.98
CA GLU A 104 -8.84 -16.24 9.81
C GLU A 104 -7.56 -15.42 9.53
N GLY A 105 -7.67 -14.41 8.66
CA GLY A 105 -6.51 -13.74 8.08
C GLY A 105 -5.72 -12.94 9.11
N ILE A 106 -6.33 -11.95 9.73
CA ILE A 106 -5.66 -11.09 10.72
C ILE A 106 -5.18 -11.89 11.93
N PRO A 107 -6.01 -12.77 12.57
CA PRO A 107 -5.53 -13.57 13.68
C PRO A 107 -4.25 -14.35 13.35
N ARG A 108 -4.22 -15.00 12.19
CA ARG A 108 -3.05 -15.79 11.75
C ARG A 108 -1.82 -14.93 11.44
N ILE A 109 -2.02 -13.74 10.86
CA ILE A 109 -0.93 -12.79 10.62
C ILE A 109 -0.38 -12.26 11.96
N LEU A 110 -1.24 -11.92 12.91
CA LEU A 110 -0.82 -11.46 14.22
C LEU A 110 0.03 -12.49 14.97
N ASP A 111 -0.39 -13.77 14.97
CA ASP A 111 0.36 -14.86 15.57
C ASP A 111 1.72 -15.07 14.89
N LEU A 112 1.80 -14.91 13.57
CA LEU A 112 3.05 -14.96 12.83
C LEU A 112 3.99 -13.83 13.25
N PHE A 113 3.50 -12.60 13.36
CA PHE A 113 4.32 -11.44 13.71
C PHE A 113 4.77 -11.49 15.18
N ASP A 114 3.95 -12.01 16.07
CA ASP A 114 4.35 -12.24 17.46
C ASP A 114 5.44 -13.32 17.57
N LYS A 115 5.33 -14.42 16.80
CA LYS A 115 6.36 -15.46 16.70
C LYS A 115 7.73 -14.87 16.37
N HIS A 116 7.77 -13.93 15.41
CA HIS A 116 8.99 -13.28 14.98
C HIS A 116 9.37 -12.03 15.77
N LYS A 117 8.54 -11.61 16.74
CA LYS A 117 8.72 -10.38 17.55
C LYS A 117 8.86 -9.13 16.68
N ILE A 118 8.07 -9.04 15.63
CA ILE A 118 8.02 -7.92 14.69
C ILE A 118 6.70 -7.18 14.89
N LYS A 119 6.72 -5.86 14.80
CA LYS A 119 5.53 -5.02 14.80
C LYS A 119 5.34 -4.37 13.43
N MET A 120 4.08 -4.18 13.05
CA MET A 120 3.67 -3.64 11.75
C MET A 120 2.73 -2.45 11.92
N SER A 121 2.46 -1.73 10.85
CA SER A 121 1.44 -0.68 10.80
C SER A 121 0.19 -1.24 10.14
N SER A 122 -0.93 -1.24 10.87
CA SER A 122 -2.23 -1.66 10.34
C SER A 122 -2.99 -0.45 9.83
N PHE A 123 -3.24 -0.41 8.52
CA PHE A 123 -4.06 0.61 7.88
C PHE A 123 -5.51 0.15 7.91
N MET A 124 -6.30 0.83 8.72
CA MET A 124 -7.63 0.41 9.09
C MET A 124 -8.68 1.30 8.42
N ILE A 125 -9.68 0.68 7.79
CA ILE A 125 -10.89 1.37 7.36
C ILE A 125 -11.81 1.58 8.56
N GLY A 126 -12.29 2.81 8.76
CA GLY A 126 -13.13 3.15 9.92
C GLY A 126 -14.36 2.24 10.08
N HIS A 127 -15.04 1.94 8.97
CA HIS A 127 -16.21 1.04 9.01
C HIS A 127 -15.84 -0.42 9.32
N ALA A 128 -14.67 -0.89 8.89
CA ALA A 128 -14.16 -2.22 9.25
C ALA A 128 -13.89 -2.32 10.76
N VAL A 129 -13.30 -1.28 11.34
CA VAL A 129 -13.08 -1.16 12.78
C VAL A 129 -14.38 -1.15 13.57
N ASP A 130 -15.40 -0.41 13.08
CA ASP A 130 -16.73 -0.39 13.73
C ASP A 130 -17.40 -1.78 13.71
N LYS A 131 -17.18 -2.57 12.67
CA LYS A 131 -17.74 -3.93 12.53
C LYS A 131 -16.98 -5.00 13.33
N ALA A 132 -15.67 -4.86 13.46
CA ALA A 132 -14.81 -5.81 14.17
C ALA A 132 -13.94 -5.11 15.25
N PRO A 133 -14.57 -4.44 16.24
CA PRO A 133 -13.87 -3.60 17.19
C PRO A 133 -12.90 -4.38 18.10
N ASP A 134 -13.21 -5.63 18.44
CA ASP A 134 -12.33 -6.46 19.28
C ASP A 134 -11.04 -6.79 18.55
N LEU A 135 -11.10 -7.03 17.25
CA LEU A 135 -9.93 -7.33 16.43
C LEU A 135 -9.04 -6.08 16.30
N ALA A 136 -9.64 -4.90 16.08
CA ALA A 136 -8.90 -3.64 16.04
C ALA A 136 -8.17 -3.38 17.37
N ARG A 137 -8.84 -3.61 18.51
CA ARG A 137 -8.21 -3.53 19.84
C ARG A 137 -7.08 -4.53 20.03
N GLU A 138 -7.26 -5.77 19.55
CA GLU A 138 -6.24 -6.80 19.66
C GLU A 138 -4.97 -6.46 18.87
N ILE A 139 -5.11 -5.89 17.66
CA ILE A 139 -3.97 -5.40 16.86
C ILE A 139 -3.14 -4.41 17.70
N VAL A 140 -3.79 -3.41 18.27
CA VAL A 140 -3.11 -2.37 19.07
C VAL A 140 -2.53 -2.94 20.37
N LYS A 141 -3.27 -3.80 21.07
CA LYS A 141 -2.83 -4.47 22.30
C LYS A 141 -1.55 -5.29 22.08
N ARG A 142 -1.40 -5.90 20.91
CA ARG A 142 -0.17 -6.62 20.50
C ARG A 142 0.98 -5.67 20.09
N GLY A 143 0.80 -4.35 20.18
CA GLY A 143 1.83 -3.33 19.95
C GLY A 143 1.99 -2.91 18.48
N HIS A 144 1.05 -3.26 17.61
CA HIS A 144 1.02 -2.76 16.24
C HIS A 144 0.46 -1.33 16.20
N GLU A 145 0.81 -0.59 15.15
CA GLU A 145 0.28 0.75 14.92
C GLU A 145 -1.13 0.68 14.30
N ALA A 146 -2.03 1.53 14.78
CA ALA A 146 -3.28 1.84 14.10
C ALA A 146 -3.09 3.07 13.21
N ALA A 147 -3.05 2.89 11.89
CA ALA A 147 -3.03 3.92 10.87
C ALA A 147 -4.38 3.97 10.13
N ALA A 148 -4.68 5.07 9.43
CA ALA A 148 -5.97 5.27 8.78
C ALA A 148 -5.95 4.91 7.29
N HIS A 149 -7.09 4.35 6.82
CA HIS A 149 -7.32 3.98 5.42
C HIS A 149 -8.70 4.48 4.92
N GLY A 150 -9.14 5.63 5.44
CA GLY A 150 -10.44 6.22 5.10
C GLY A 150 -11.60 5.70 5.94
N ARG A 151 -12.82 6.17 5.61
CA ARG A 151 -14.05 5.78 6.30
C ARG A 151 -14.60 4.46 5.79
N THR A 152 -14.63 4.31 4.47
CA THR A 152 -15.07 3.13 3.71
C THR A 152 -14.04 2.79 2.64
N TRP A 153 -14.15 1.61 2.02
CA TRP A 153 -13.24 1.19 0.96
C TRP A 153 -13.66 1.81 -0.38
N GLU A 154 -13.48 3.13 -0.47
CA GLU A 154 -13.87 3.96 -1.61
C GLU A 154 -12.83 5.02 -1.89
N ASN A 155 -12.83 5.55 -3.12
CA ASN A 155 -11.95 6.66 -3.47
C ASN A 155 -12.47 7.99 -2.89
N SER A 156 -11.56 8.80 -2.36
CA SER A 156 -11.87 10.13 -1.82
C SER A 156 -11.39 11.27 -2.71
N TYR A 157 -10.57 10.99 -3.72
CA TYR A 157 -9.92 12.03 -4.53
C TYR A 157 -10.88 12.88 -5.38
N ALA A 158 -12.07 12.36 -5.68
CA ALA A 158 -13.11 13.05 -6.45
C ALA A 158 -14.12 13.81 -5.58
N LEU A 159 -14.03 13.71 -4.26
CA LEU A 159 -14.89 14.44 -3.33
C LEU A 159 -14.56 15.94 -3.34
N ASP A 160 -15.53 16.76 -2.99
CA ASP A 160 -15.25 18.17 -2.68
C ASP A 160 -14.34 18.28 -1.43
N PRO A 161 -13.70 19.44 -1.19
CA PRO A 161 -12.72 19.59 -0.10
C PRO A 161 -13.27 19.26 1.28
N GLU A 162 -14.50 19.65 1.57
CA GLU A 162 -15.13 19.42 2.88
C GLU A 162 -15.56 17.96 3.04
N ALA A 163 -16.05 17.34 1.98
CA ALA A 163 -16.41 15.92 1.99
C ALA A 163 -15.15 15.03 2.12
N GLU A 164 -14.06 15.36 1.43
CA GLU A 164 -12.79 14.65 1.57
C GLU A 164 -12.26 14.76 3.00
N ARG A 165 -12.27 15.97 3.58
CA ARG A 165 -11.87 16.17 4.97
C ARG A 165 -12.73 15.35 5.94
N ARG A 166 -14.05 15.36 5.78
CA ARG A 166 -14.95 14.55 6.63
C ARG A 166 -14.67 13.06 6.48
N PHE A 167 -14.50 12.57 5.26
CA PHE A 167 -14.19 11.16 4.99
C PHE A 167 -12.93 10.69 5.75
N ILE A 168 -11.89 11.50 5.75
CA ILE A 168 -10.64 11.20 6.47
C ILE A 168 -10.87 11.30 7.98
N ALA A 169 -11.48 12.38 8.45
CA ALA A 169 -11.69 12.62 9.87
C ALA A 169 -12.62 11.59 10.53
N ASP A 170 -13.67 11.17 9.85
CA ASP A 170 -14.61 10.17 10.36
C ASP A 170 -13.97 8.79 10.46
N GLY A 171 -13.12 8.43 9.47
CA GLY A 171 -12.32 7.21 9.54
C GLY A 171 -11.36 7.23 10.72
N MET A 172 -10.62 8.32 10.90
CA MET A 172 -9.72 8.54 12.03
C MET A 172 -10.45 8.46 13.38
N ALA A 173 -11.62 9.10 13.50
CA ALA A 173 -12.41 9.12 14.73
C ALA A 173 -12.91 7.71 15.13
N SER A 174 -13.35 6.89 14.17
CA SER A 174 -13.73 5.50 14.44
C SER A 174 -12.56 4.69 14.99
N ILE A 175 -11.38 4.82 14.39
CA ILE A 175 -10.19 4.10 14.84
C ILE A 175 -9.79 4.55 16.25
N GLU A 176 -9.70 5.86 16.49
CA GLU A 176 -9.35 6.42 17.80
C GLU A 176 -10.34 5.99 18.89
N LYS A 177 -11.64 6.07 18.60
CA LYS A 177 -12.71 5.66 19.52
C LYS A 177 -12.61 4.20 19.95
N VAL A 178 -12.29 3.31 19.02
CA VAL A 178 -12.27 1.87 19.27
C VAL A 178 -10.94 1.42 19.87
N THR A 179 -9.82 1.94 19.36
CA THR A 179 -8.47 1.45 19.74
C THR A 179 -7.81 2.28 20.83
N GLY A 180 -8.28 3.49 21.07
CA GLY A 180 -7.61 4.46 21.96
C GLY A 180 -6.35 5.08 21.34
N GLN A 181 -5.97 4.71 20.11
CA GLN A 181 -4.85 5.31 19.37
C GLN A 181 -5.37 6.26 18.32
N LYS A 182 -4.91 7.52 18.37
CA LYS A 182 -5.13 8.47 17.29
C LYS A 182 -4.21 8.10 16.12
N PRO A 183 -4.75 7.81 14.92
CA PRO A 183 -3.93 7.53 13.75
C PRO A 183 -3.04 8.71 13.37
N VAL A 184 -1.78 8.41 13.05
CA VAL A 184 -0.80 9.40 12.56
C VAL A 184 -0.30 9.06 11.14
N GLY A 185 -0.69 7.93 10.61
CA GLY A 185 -0.37 7.43 9.28
C GLY A 185 -1.60 7.29 8.39
N TRP A 186 -1.42 7.51 7.10
CA TRP A 186 -2.47 7.47 6.08
C TRP A 186 -2.08 6.62 4.88
N ASN A 187 -3.06 5.89 4.35
CA ASN A 187 -3.07 5.29 3.03
C ASN A 187 -4.41 5.57 2.33
N ALA A 188 -4.37 6.09 1.11
CA ALA A 188 -5.57 6.28 0.30
C ALA A 188 -5.97 5.00 -0.42
N TYR A 189 -7.25 4.87 -0.75
CA TYR A 189 -7.77 3.82 -1.63
C TYR A 189 -6.97 3.79 -2.95
N TRP A 190 -6.33 2.65 -3.24
CA TRP A 190 -5.42 2.49 -4.38
C TRP A 190 -4.35 3.59 -4.48
N MET A 191 -3.88 4.15 -3.35
CA MET A 191 -2.89 5.24 -3.25
C MET A 191 -3.29 6.52 -3.99
N ARG A 192 -4.58 6.70 -4.28
CA ARG A 192 -5.07 7.83 -5.08
C ARG A 192 -5.48 9.00 -4.19
N ASN A 193 -4.56 9.91 -3.98
CA ASN A 193 -4.79 11.17 -3.29
C ASN A 193 -5.32 12.24 -4.26
N SER A 194 -6.09 13.18 -3.74
CA SER A 194 -6.34 14.47 -4.40
C SER A 194 -5.14 15.41 -4.23
N PRO A 195 -5.03 16.49 -5.01
CA PRO A 195 -4.00 17.51 -4.77
C PRO A 195 -4.06 18.17 -3.39
N ARG A 196 -5.16 18.01 -2.66
CA ARG A 196 -5.41 18.61 -1.34
C ARG A 196 -5.18 17.64 -0.18
N THR A 197 -5.15 16.33 -0.46
CA THR A 197 -5.14 15.30 0.60
C THR A 197 -4.03 15.53 1.62
N LEU A 198 -2.80 15.83 1.20
CA LEU A 198 -1.69 16.01 2.13
C LEU A 198 -1.87 17.23 3.06
N ASP A 199 -2.37 18.35 2.55
CA ASP A 199 -2.69 19.52 3.38
C ASP A 199 -3.82 19.20 4.38
N ILE A 200 -4.83 18.42 3.96
CA ILE A 200 -5.92 17.96 4.85
C ILE A 200 -5.34 17.07 5.95
N LEU A 201 -4.54 16.06 5.58
CA LEU A 201 -3.92 15.13 6.54
C LEU A 201 -3.10 15.88 7.58
N GLN A 202 -2.24 16.81 7.14
CA GLN A 202 -1.42 17.62 8.03
C GLN A 202 -2.29 18.44 9.00
N SER A 203 -3.38 19.06 8.51
CA SER A 203 -4.30 19.83 9.35
C SER A 203 -5.06 18.99 10.39
N LEU A 204 -5.21 17.68 10.15
CA LEU A 204 -5.80 16.71 11.08
C LEU A 204 -4.77 16.11 12.06
N GLY A 205 -3.49 16.43 11.89
CA GLY A 205 -2.41 15.98 12.76
C GLY A 205 -1.78 14.64 12.36
N PHE A 206 -1.96 14.20 11.13
CA PHE A 206 -1.18 13.08 10.59
C PHE A 206 0.28 13.50 10.44
N LEU A 207 1.20 12.54 10.55
CA LEU A 207 2.64 12.72 10.40
C LEU A 207 3.15 12.25 9.05
N TYR A 208 2.51 11.23 8.47
CA TYR A 208 2.97 10.62 7.25
C TYR A 208 1.84 10.00 6.41
N HIS A 209 2.15 9.77 5.15
CA HIS A 209 1.37 8.92 4.25
C HIS A 209 2.27 7.90 3.55
N ILE A 210 1.65 6.88 2.90
CA ILE A 210 2.40 5.85 2.16
C ILE A 210 2.05 5.79 0.68
N ASP A 211 1.35 6.78 0.14
CA ASP A 211 0.76 6.73 -1.21
C ASP A 211 1.74 7.12 -2.31
N GLU A 212 3.01 6.79 -2.16
CA GLU A 212 4.03 7.12 -3.15
C GLU A 212 5.13 6.05 -3.25
N PRO A 213 5.26 5.36 -4.41
CA PRO A 213 6.22 4.28 -4.59
C PRO A 213 7.51 4.71 -5.31
N SER A 214 7.94 5.97 -5.17
CA SER A 214 9.02 6.53 -6.01
C SER A 214 10.44 6.29 -5.47
N ARG A 215 10.59 5.76 -4.25
CA ARG A 215 11.89 5.64 -3.56
C ARG A 215 11.94 4.44 -2.64
N ASP A 216 13.17 4.05 -2.26
CA ASP A 216 13.45 3.01 -1.28
C ASP A 216 13.95 3.61 0.05
N GLU A 217 13.53 4.80 0.38
CA GLU A 217 13.82 5.50 1.64
C GLU A 217 12.76 6.56 1.93
N PRO A 218 12.44 6.87 3.19
CA PRO A 218 11.50 7.92 3.52
C PRO A 218 12.07 9.29 3.14
N PHE A 219 11.19 10.23 2.86
CA PHE A 219 11.54 11.61 2.57
C PHE A 219 10.52 12.59 3.14
N ILE A 220 10.92 13.85 3.24
CA ILE A 220 10.10 14.94 3.75
C ILE A 220 9.56 15.75 2.57
N VAL A 221 8.27 16.03 2.59
CA VAL A 221 7.60 16.94 1.67
C VAL A 221 7.24 18.21 2.45
N PRO A 222 7.73 19.39 2.04
CA PRO A 222 7.31 20.64 2.64
C PRO A 222 5.87 20.96 2.19
N LEU A 223 4.98 21.18 3.16
CA LEU A 223 3.60 21.59 2.97
C LEU A 223 3.37 22.97 3.60
N LYS A 224 2.20 23.58 3.39
CA LYS A 224 1.86 24.90 3.95
C LYS A 224 1.93 24.95 5.49
N GLY A 225 1.55 23.86 6.16
CA GLY A 225 1.56 23.74 7.61
C GLY A 225 2.89 23.23 8.20
N GLY A 226 3.93 23.01 7.40
CA GLY A 226 5.22 22.49 7.84
C GLY A 226 5.65 21.22 7.09
N GLU A 227 6.44 20.40 7.72
CA GLU A 227 7.01 19.19 7.13
C GLU A 227 6.06 18.00 7.26
N PHE A 228 5.99 17.18 6.22
CA PHE A 228 5.18 15.96 6.18
C PHE A 228 6.02 14.81 5.63
N VAL A 229 5.91 13.63 6.23
CA VAL A 229 6.74 12.50 5.82
C VAL A 229 6.03 11.65 4.78
N THR A 230 6.73 11.30 3.73
CA THR A 230 6.34 10.22 2.82
C THR A 230 7.17 8.99 3.14
N ILE A 231 6.51 7.90 3.48
CA ILE A 231 7.12 6.58 3.57
C ILE A 231 6.75 5.83 2.31
N PRO A 232 7.72 5.39 1.49
CA PRO A 232 7.43 4.71 0.24
C PRO A 232 6.52 3.49 0.43
N TYR A 233 5.69 3.23 -0.57
CA TYR A 233 4.88 2.04 -0.68
C TYR A 233 5.41 1.13 -1.78
N THR A 234 4.80 -0.03 -1.95
CA THR A 234 5.23 -1.00 -2.96
C THR A 234 4.07 -1.50 -3.79
N PHE A 235 4.32 -1.72 -5.09
CA PHE A 235 3.41 -2.46 -5.97
C PHE A 235 3.86 -3.91 -6.13
N HIS A 236 5.15 -4.15 -6.30
CA HIS A 236 5.70 -5.48 -6.60
C HIS A 236 5.72 -6.42 -5.38
N LEU A 237 5.80 -5.89 -4.16
CA LEU A 237 5.67 -6.66 -2.92
C LEU A 237 4.33 -6.39 -2.21
N ASN A 238 3.33 -6.00 -2.98
CA ASN A 238 1.96 -5.84 -2.53
C ASN A 238 1.16 -7.08 -2.91
N ASP A 239 0.69 -7.82 -1.93
CA ASP A 239 0.03 -9.11 -2.12
C ASP A 239 -1.23 -9.04 -2.99
N ILE A 240 -2.01 -7.94 -2.90
CA ILE A 240 -3.19 -7.74 -3.76
C ILE A 240 -2.82 -7.51 -5.23
N VAL A 241 -1.59 -7.10 -5.50
CA VAL A 241 -1.07 -7.00 -6.87
C VAL A 241 -0.47 -8.33 -7.29
N SER A 242 0.38 -8.91 -6.45
CA SER A 242 1.18 -10.08 -6.77
C SER A 242 0.35 -11.35 -6.98
N PHE A 243 -0.64 -11.60 -6.12
CA PHE A 243 -1.44 -12.83 -6.22
C PHE A 243 -2.55 -12.75 -7.27
N PRO A 244 -3.55 -11.86 -7.18
CA PRO A 244 -4.67 -11.88 -8.11
C PRO A 244 -4.37 -11.26 -9.48
N PHE A 245 -3.51 -10.25 -9.58
CA PHE A 245 -3.24 -9.59 -10.86
C PHE A 245 -2.03 -10.17 -11.60
N VAL A 246 -0.93 -10.44 -10.91
CA VAL A 246 0.27 -11.03 -11.53
C VAL A 246 0.19 -12.56 -11.58
N GLY A 247 -0.58 -13.17 -10.68
CA GLY A 247 -0.78 -14.62 -10.64
C GLY A 247 0.36 -15.39 -9.97
N TRP A 248 1.11 -14.76 -9.08
CA TRP A 248 2.14 -15.45 -8.32
C TRP A 248 1.55 -16.47 -7.37
N ASP A 249 2.23 -17.59 -7.22
CA ASP A 249 2.01 -18.50 -6.11
C ASP A 249 2.80 -18.06 -4.86
N ALA A 250 2.60 -18.79 -3.75
CA ALA A 250 3.25 -18.45 -2.50
C ALA A 250 4.79 -18.61 -2.53
N ALA A 251 5.32 -19.50 -3.39
CA ALA A 251 6.75 -19.68 -3.52
C ALA A 251 7.40 -18.56 -4.33
N ALA A 252 6.79 -18.14 -5.43
CA ALA A 252 7.24 -17.01 -6.23
C ALA A 252 7.25 -15.72 -5.41
N TYR A 253 6.21 -15.50 -4.60
CA TYR A 253 6.14 -14.33 -3.71
C TYR A 253 7.25 -14.36 -2.65
N GLU A 254 7.51 -15.51 -2.01
CA GLU A 254 8.62 -15.67 -1.06
C GLU A 254 9.96 -15.39 -1.71
N GLN A 255 10.19 -15.89 -2.93
CA GLN A 255 11.44 -15.63 -3.65
C GLN A 255 11.62 -14.14 -3.94
N ALA A 256 10.57 -13.47 -4.42
CA ALA A 256 10.62 -12.02 -4.65
C ALA A 256 10.92 -11.23 -3.37
N LEU A 257 10.34 -11.63 -2.23
CA LEU A 257 10.65 -11.01 -0.93
C LEU A 257 12.13 -11.19 -0.55
N ARG A 258 12.73 -12.36 -0.83
CA ARG A 258 14.15 -12.62 -0.54
C ARG A 258 15.08 -11.82 -1.45
N ASP A 259 14.81 -11.81 -2.74
CA ASP A 259 15.63 -11.11 -3.72
C ASP A 259 15.65 -9.60 -3.45
N GLU A 260 14.49 -9.01 -3.18
CA GLU A 260 14.37 -7.60 -2.80
C GLU A 260 15.11 -7.31 -1.49
N PHE A 261 14.93 -8.17 -0.48
CA PHE A 261 15.62 -8.01 0.79
C PHE A 261 17.13 -8.06 0.60
N ASP A 262 17.65 -9.03 -0.13
CA ASP A 262 19.09 -9.22 -0.32
C ASP A 262 19.72 -8.05 -1.09
N GLN A 263 19.07 -7.56 -2.14
CA GLN A 263 19.52 -6.41 -2.92
C GLN A 263 19.56 -5.14 -2.05
N LEU A 264 18.48 -4.83 -1.35
CA LEU A 264 18.42 -3.64 -0.51
C LEU A 264 19.35 -3.75 0.72
N TYR A 265 19.52 -4.95 1.26
CA TYR A 265 20.47 -5.19 2.34
C TYR A 265 21.93 -5.00 1.87
N GLU A 266 22.29 -5.42 0.67
CA GLU A 266 23.60 -5.17 0.08
C GLU A 266 23.84 -3.67 -0.12
N GLU A 267 22.90 -2.97 -0.76
CA GLU A 267 22.95 -1.52 -0.97
C GLU A 267 23.01 -0.74 0.35
N GLY A 268 22.41 -1.25 1.40
CA GLY A 268 22.40 -0.66 2.73
C GLY A 268 23.78 -0.49 3.37
N SER A 269 24.84 -1.12 2.81
CA SER A 269 26.23 -0.94 3.26
C SER A 269 26.79 0.44 2.93
N HIS A 270 26.27 1.09 1.90
CA HIS A 270 26.80 2.37 1.40
C HIS A 270 25.72 3.42 1.15
N ARG A 271 24.43 2.99 1.17
CA ARG A 271 23.29 3.86 0.91
C ARG A 271 22.12 3.49 1.82
N ARG A 272 21.41 4.48 2.34
CA ARG A 272 20.22 4.21 3.16
C ARG A 272 19.14 3.54 2.32
N ARG A 273 18.59 2.43 2.84
CA ARG A 273 17.56 1.63 2.18
C ARG A 273 16.50 1.17 3.16
N MET A 274 15.27 1.10 2.67
CA MET A 274 14.19 0.44 3.37
C MET A 274 13.43 -0.48 2.42
N MET A 275 12.98 -1.62 2.95
CA MET A 275 12.08 -2.56 2.29
C MET A 275 10.67 -2.37 2.84
N VAL A 276 9.70 -2.34 1.95
CA VAL A 276 8.29 -2.25 2.33
C VAL A 276 7.52 -3.45 1.77
N VAL A 277 6.75 -4.10 2.63
CA VAL A 277 5.87 -5.22 2.26
C VAL A 277 4.44 -4.87 2.63
N SER A 278 3.50 -5.10 1.72
CA SER A 278 2.08 -4.84 1.96
C SER A 278 1.28 -6.12 1.94
N LEU A 279 0.54 -6.32 3.03
CA LEU A 279 -0.29 -7.49 3.29
C LEU A 279 -1.75 -7.05 3.41
N HIS A 280 -2.65 -7.76 2.74
CA HIS A 280 -4.09 -7.59 2.93
C HIS A 280 -4.64 -8.72 3.78
N ASP A 281 -5.56 -8.38 4.65
CA ASP A 281 -6.18 -9.27 5.64
C ASP A 281 -6.70 -10.59 5.01
N ARG A 282 -7.41 -10.48 3.89
CA ARG A 282 -8.01 -11.60 3.13
C ARG A 282 -7.09 -12.25 2.10
N ILE A 283 -5.89 -11.71 1.88
CA ILE A 283 -4.93 -12.22 0.88
C ILE A 283 -3.81 -13.00 1.56
N SER A 284 -2.91 -12.30 2.26
CA SER A 284 -1.75 -12.92 2.91
C SER A 284 -2.10 -13.80 4.10
N GLY A 285 -3.29 -13.63 4.69
CA GLY A 285 -3.77 -14.46 5.80
C GLY A 285 -4.10 -15.92 5.46
N HIS A 286 -4.08 -16.30 4.16
CA HIS A 286 -4.27 -17.71 3.78
C HIS A 286 -3.09 -18.59 4.26
N ALA A 287 -3.41 -19.81 4.69
CA ALA A 287 -2.47 -20.70 5.36
C ALA A 287 -1.16 -20.95 4.57
N ASN A 288 -1.25 -21.18 3.26
CA ASN A 288 -0.07 -21.37 2.42
C ASN A 288 0.80 -20.11 2.30
N ARG A 289 0.19 -18.93 2.29
CA ARG A 289 0.88 -17.65 2.17
C ARG A 289 1.54 -17.24 3.50
N VAL A 290 0.86 -17.45 4.62
CA VAL A 290 1.44 -17.26 5.97
C VAL A 290 2.66 -18.17 6.15
N ARG A 291 2.61 -19.41 5.66
CA ARG A 291 3.77 -20.30 5.72
C ARG A 291 4.96 -19.81 4.89
N SER A 292 4.70 -19.18 3.76
CA SER A 292 5.71 -18.54 2.92
C SER A 292 6.32 -17.32 3.61
N LEU A 293 5.48 -16.46 4.17
CA LEU A 293 5.91 -15.33 4.98
C LEU A 293 6.74 -15.76 6.20
N ASP A 294 6.37 -16.86 6.86
CA ASP A 294 7.13 -17.39 8.00
C ASP A 294 8.57 -17.77 7.61
N ARG A 295 8.75 -18.42 6.45
CA ARG A 295 10.08 -18.74 5.94
C ARG A 295 10.89 -17.50 5.56
N PHE A 296 10.25 -16.51 4.94
CA PHE A 296 10.88 -15.22 4.65
C PHE A 296 11.29 -14.50 5.94
N LEU A 297 10.39 -14.39 6.91
CA LEU A 297 10.69 -13.71 8.19
C LEU A 297 11.82 -14.43 8.96
N THR A 298 11.84 -15.77 8.94
CA THR A 298 12.94 -16.54 9.50
C THR A 298 14.27 -16.19 8.83
N TYR A 299 14.27 -16.09 7.51
CA TYR A 299 15.44 -15.69 6.73
C TYR A 299 15.88 -14.26 7.07
N ALA A 300 14.98 -13.30 6.98
CA ALA A 300 15.29 -11.89 7.22
C ALA A 300 15.78 -11.65 8.67
N ARG A 301 15.21 -12.35 9.64
CA ARG A 301 15.64 -12.30 11.05
C ARG A 301 17.02 -12.92 11.30
N SER A 302 17.51 -13.77 10.43
CA SER A 302 18.87 -14.33 10.53
C SER A 302 19.96 -13.35 10.13
N LYS A 303 19.62 -12.25 9.47
CA LYS A 303 20.59 -11.22 9.06
C LYS A 303 20.79 -10.20 10.19
N PRO A 304 22.05 -9.80 10.48
CA PRO A 304 22.32 -8.76 11.46
C PRO A 304 21.89 -7.38 10.96
N ASP A 305 21.84 -6.43 11.84
CA ASP A 305 21.67 -5.00 11.53
C ASP A 305 20.42 -4.69 10.67
N VAL A 306 19.32 -5.39 10.92
CA VAL A 306 18.01 -5.12 10.29
C VAL A 306 17.08 -4.51 11.33
N TRP A 307 16.56 -3.34 11.02
CA TRP A 307 15.56 -2.66 11.84
C TRP A 307 14.15 -2.96 11.31
N PHE A 308 13.44 -3.86 11.98
CA PHE A 308 12.01 -4.08 11.74
C PHE A 308 11.23 -3.02 12.48
N ALA A 309 10.55 -2.15 11.75
CA ALA A 309 9.91 -0.97 12.31
C ALA A 309 8.48 -0.76 11.84
N ARG A 310 7.65 -0.19 12.73
CA ARG A 310 6.38 0.40 12.33
C ARG A 310 6.63 1.69 11.56
N LYS A 311 5.67 2.09 10.77
CA LYS A 311 5.81 3.30 9.94
C LYS A 311 5.78 4.59 10.76
N ASP A 312 5.04 4.64 11.86
CA ASP A 312 5.09 5.78 12.77
C ASP A 312 6.47 5.97 13.43
N GLU A 313 7.19 4.89 13.70
CA GLU A 313 8.58 4.94 14.19
C GLU A 313 9.52 5.50 13.11
N ILE A 314 9.36 5.03 11.87
CA ILE A 314 10.14 5.53 10.72
C ILE A 314 9.84 7.02 10.47
N ALA A 315 8.57 7.43 10.52
CA ALA A 315 8.19 8.83 10.32
C ALA A 315 8.79 9.75 11.40
N ARG A 316 8.71 9.35 12.66
CA ARG A 316 9.33 10.11 13.77
C ARG A 316 10.83 10.18 13.66
N TRP A 317 11.47 9.06 13.27
CA TRP A 317 12.90 9.03 13.00
C TRP A 317 13.26 10.01 11.87
N ALA A 318 12.54 10.00 10.74
CA ALA A 318 12.79 10.88 9.61
C ALA A 318 12.72 12.37 10.01
N LEU A 319 11.74 12.75 10.82
CA LEU A 319 11.61 14.11 11.34
C LEU A 319 12.71 14.48 12.35
N SER A 320 13.15 13.53 13.17
CA SER A 320 14.24 13.77 14.14
C SER A 320 15.62 13.83 13.50
N THR A 321 15.80 13.19 12.33
CA THR A 321 17.04 13.17 11.55
C THR A 321 16.94 13.97 10.26
N ARG A 322 16.27 15.12 10.32
CA ARG A 322 15.95 15.98 9.19
C ARG A 322 17.19 16.30 8.32
N SER A 323 18.35 16.54 8.92
CA SER A 323 19.60 16.84 8.19
C SER A 323 20.10 15.68 7.32
N ALA A 324 19.65 14.47 7.61
CA ALA A 324 19.99 13.25 6.88
C ALA A 324 18.81 12.70 6.05
N THR A 325 17.61 13.27 6.18
CA THR A 325 16.42 12.82 5.44
C THR A 325 16.23 13.68 4.20
N PRO A 326 16.05 13.10 3.00
CA PRO A 326 15.82 13.88 1.79
C PRO A 326 14.58 14.77 1.92
N ILE A 327 14.71 16.03 1.48
CA ILE A 327 13.58 16.95 1.36
C ILE A 327 13.25 17.07 -0.12
N ILE A 328 12.02 16.72 -0.48
CA ILE A 328 11.57 16.72 -1.88
C ILE A 328 10.45 17.74 -2.03
N ASN A 329 10.74 18.79 -2.76
CA ASN A 329 9.73 19.77 -3.12
C ASN A 329 8.97 19.24 -4.34
N ARG A 330 7.73 18.79 -4.12
CA ARG A 330 6.81 18.43 -5.18
C ARG A 330 6.13 19.69 -5.65
N GLY A 331 6.50 20.18 -6.84
CA GLY A 331 5.76 21.23 -7.51
C GLY A 331 4.27 20.84 -7.68
N PRO A 332 3.40 21.80 -8.05
CA PRO A 332 2.02 21.45 -8.38
C PRO A 332 2.03 20.38 -9.47
N PRO A 333 1.08 19.42 -9.41
CA PRO A 333 1.00 18.38 -10.43
C PRO A 333 0.84 19.05 -11.80
N THR A 334 1.82 18.87 -12.66
CA THR A 334 1.73 19.31 -14.04
C THR A 334 0.86 18.32 -14.79
N VAL A 335 -0.35 18.73 -15.14
CA VAL A 335 -1.13 18.05 -16.18
C VAL A 335 -0.42 18.37 -17.49
N THR A 336 0.38 17.43 -18.00
CA THR A 336 0.78 17.49 -19.41
C THR A 336 -0.49 17.30 -20.21
N GLY A 337 -0.97 18.37 -20.83
CA GLY A 337 -2.20 18.35 -21.61
C GLY A 337 -2.11 17.26 -22.68
N LEU A 338 -3.07 16.35 -22.69
CA LEU A 338 -3.31 15.53 -23.87
C LEU A 338 -3.67 16.49 -25.02
N PRO A 339 -3.20 16.24 -26.25
CA PRO A 339 -3.59 17.04 -27.40
C PRO A 339 -5.13 17.10 -27.47
N GLY A 340 -5.72 18.28 -27.34
CA GLY A 340 -7.15 18.49 -27.38
C GLY A 340 -7.82 18.96 -26.08
N SER A 341 -7.14 19.06 -24.94
CA SER A 341 -7.66 19.72 -23.75
C SER A 341 -7.34 21.23 -23.82
N ALA A 342 -8.12 21.99 -24.56
CA ALA A 342 -8.18 23.44 -24.37
C ALA A 342 -8.90 23.72 -23.04
N ALA A 343 -8.31 24.62 -22.24
CA ALA A 343 -8.82 25.08 -20.96
C ALA A 343 -10.19 25.73 -21.06
#